data_5a13eda921cb787b686add6e90e5396e
#
_entry.id   5a13eda921cb787b686add6e90e5396e
#
_cell.length_a   1.000
_cell.length_b   1.000
_cell.length_c   1.000
_cell.angle_alpha   90.00
_cell.angle_beta   90.00
_cell.angle_gamma   90.00
#
_symmetry.space_group_name_H-M   'P 1'
#
loop_
_entity.id
_entity.type
_entity.pdbx_description
1 polymer ?
#
loop_
_entity_poly.entity_id
_entity_poly.type
_entity_poly.pdbx_seq_one_letter_code
_entity_poly.pdbx_strand_id
1 'polypeptide(L)'
;NNLYMKNTHQVYLISDSTGETLDRIFMALKAQFNNFNYDLYQFSFTRTENQISTILNSAKKQDSPIILYTVVNSKLAKFLADEANKIKIPCFGVLGDLILNFSKILNEKATHQPSAQHVLDEDYY
;
A
#
# COMPACT_ATOMS: atom_id res chain seq x y z
N ASN A 1 1.00 3.96 -32.93
CA ASN A 1 0.06 3.11 -32.37
C ASN A 1 0.70 1.91 -31.69
N ASN A 2 0.04 1.40 -30.73
CA ASN A 2 0.62 0.48 -29.76
C ASN A 2 -0.07 -0.87 -29.73
N LEU A 3 -0.50 -1.38 -30.87
CA LEU A 3 -1.19 -2.66 -30.94
C LEU A 3 -0.37 -3.82 -30.36
N TYR A 4 0.94 -3.73 -30.49
CA TYR A 4 1.84 -4.78 -30.01
C TYR A 4 2.57 -4.39 -28.72
N MET A 5 2.34 -3.18 -28.22
CA MET A 5 2.95 -2.74 -26.98
C MET A 5 1.97 -2.96 -25.84
N LYS A 6 2.45 -3.59 -24.80
CA LYS A 6 1.66 -3.78 -23.60
C LYS A 6 1.79 -2.54 -22.72
N ASN A 7 0.68 -2.13 -22.13
CA ASN A 7 0.71 -1.06 -21.14
C ASN A 7 1.52 -1.48 -19.94
N THR A 8 2.45 -0.62 -19.54
CA THR A 8 3.23 -0.86 -18.33
C THR A 8 2.65 0.00 -17.22
N HIS A 9 2.32 -0.64 -16.12
CA HIS A 9 1.83 0.04 -14.92
C HIS A 9 2.98 0.35 -13.98
N GLN A 10 2.88 1.44 -13.27
CA GLN A 10 3.84 1.78 -12.23
C GLN A 10 3.20 1.44 -10.90
N VAL A 11 3.63 0.33 -10.30
CA VAL A 11 3.06 -0.17 -9.06
C VAL A 11 3.83 0.39 -7.88
N TYR A 12 3.12 1.14 -7.04
CA TYR A 12 3.66 1.75 -5.84
C TYR A 12 3.20 0.93 -4.64
N LEU A 13 4.14 0.28 -3.97
CA LEU A 13 3.87 -0.43 -2.73
C LEU A 13 4.30 0.43 -1.56
N ILE A 14 3.34 0.87 -0.77
CA ILE A 14 3.58 1.79 0.35
C ILE A 14 3.28 1.07 1.65
N SER A 15 4.28 0.92 2.50
CA SER A 15 4.15 0.25 3.79
C SER A 15 4.63 1.16 4.92
N ASP A 16 3.95 1.09 6.05
CA ASP A 16 4.38 1.76 7.28
C ASP A 16 5.37 0.92 8.10
N SER A 17 5.75 -0.24 7.59
CA SER A 17 6.75 -1.12 8.19
C SER A 17 7.77 -1.54 7.12
N THR A 18 8.33 -2.75 7.22
CA THR A 18 9.36 -3.21 6.28
C THR A 18 8.86 -3.40 4.86
N GLY A 19 7.57 -3.71 4.71
CA GLY A 19 6.99 -3.98 3.39
C GLY A 19 7.01 -5.44 2.98
N GLU A 20 7.52 -6.34 3.81
CA GLU A 20 7.59 -7.78 3.45
C GLU A 20 6.21 -8.37 3.18
N THR A 21 5.24 -8.08 4.03
CA THR A 21 3.88 -8.60 3.87
C THR A 21 3.27 -8.08 2.57
N LEU A 22 3.42 -6.78 2.32
CA LEU A 22 2.89 -6.16 1.10
C LEU A 22 3.54 -6.73 -0.14
N ASP A 23 4.84 -6.97 -0.11
CA ASP A 23 5.56 -7.61 -1.21
C ASP A 23 4.98 -8.99 -1.53
N ARG A 24 4.72 -9.79 -0.52
CA ARG A 24 4.17 -11.14 -0.69
C ARG A 24 2.75 -11.09 -1.25
N ILE A 25 1.94 -10.15 -0.78
CA ILE A 25 0.60 -9.94 -1.31
C ILE A 25 0.67 -9.56 -2.77
N PHE A 26 1.55 -8.65 -3.13
CA PHE A 26 1.72 -8.26 -4.52
C PHE A 26 2.18 -9.43 -5.39
N MET A 27 3.10 -10.25 -4.91
CA MET A 27 3.55 -11.43 -5.63
C MET A 27 2.40 -12.41 -5.90
N ALA A 28 1.56 -12.63 -4.89
CA ALA A 28 0.38 -13.49 -5.04
C ALA A 28 -0.62 -12.89 -6.03
N LEU A 29 -0.80 -11.59 -5.99
CA LEU A 29 -1.73 -10.89 -6.87
C LEU A 29 -1.27 -10.96 -8.33
N LYS A 30 -0.02 -10.63 -8.60
CA LYS A 30 0.49 -10.61 -9.97
C LYS A 30 0.50 -12.00 -10.60
N ALA A 31 0.63 -13.06 -9.80
CA ALA A 31 0.60 -14.43 -10.27
C ALA A 31 -0.74 -14.80 -10.90
N GLN A 32 -1.80 -14.04 -10.64
CA GLN A 32 -3.12 -14.28 -11.21
C GLN A 32 -3.27 -13.76 -12.64
N PHE A 33 -2.29 -13.03 -13.15
CA PHE A 33 -2.40 -12.37 -14.45
C PHE A 33 -1.21 -12.74 -15.36
N ASN A 34 -1.50 -13.18 -16.55
CA ASN A 34 -0.46 -13.59 -17.51
C ASN A 34 0.16 -12.40 -18.23
N ASN A 35 -0.58 -11.29 -18.34
CA ASN A 35 -0.16 -10.14 -19.16
C ASN A 35 -0.12 -8.86 -18.32
N PHE A 36 0.54 -8.95 -17.20
CA PHE A 36 0.69 -7.81 -16.30
C PHE A 36 2.13 -7.30 -16.37
N ASN A 37 2.32 -6.21 -17.10
CA ASN A 37 3.62 -5.52 -17.18
C ASN A 37 3.64 -4.39 -16.16
N TYR A 38 4.71 -4.31 -15.39
CA TYR A 38 4.83 -3.30 -14.35
C TYR A 38 6.27 -2.95 -14.05
N ASP A 39 6.46 -1.72 -13.60
CA ASP A 39 7.64 -1.29 -12.87
C ASP A 39 7.25 -1.18 -11.40
N LEU A 40 8.12 -1.60 -10.51
CA LEU A 40 7.83 -1.67 -9.08
C LEU A 40 8.57 -0.59 -8.32
N TYR A 41 7.83 0.17 -7.51
CA TYR A 41 8.36 1.21 -6.64
C TYR A 41 7.93 0.90 -5.22
N GLN A 42 8.91 0.69 -4.33
CA GLN A 42 8.65 0.23 -2.96
C GLN A 42 9.06 1.30 -1.96
N PHE A 43 8.17 1.56 -1.00
CA PHE A 43 8.39 2.56 0.03
C PHE A 43 8.08 1.94 1.38
N SER A 44 9.13 1.71 2.17
CA SER A 44 9.03 1.18 3.52
C SER A 44 9.03 2.32 4.53
N PHE A 45 8.55 2.04 5.73
CA PHE A 45 8.56 2.98 6.85
C PHE A 45 7.93 4.33 6.52
N THR A 46 6.86 4.30 5.74
CA THR A 46 6.09 5.49 5.37
C THR A 46 5.12 5.81 6.50
N ARG A 47 5.43 6.86 7.25
CA ARG A 47 4.75 7.16 8.52
C ARG A 47 4.31 8.60 8.66
N THR A 48 4.54 9.43 7.66
CA THR A 48 4.17 10.85 7.70
C THR A 48 3.42 11.26 6.44
N GLU A 49 2.62 12.31 6.58
CA GLU A 49 1.92 12.90 5.43
C GLU A 49 2.89 13.46 4.40
N ASN A 50 4.01 14.03 4.86
CA ASN A 50 5.02 14.53 3.92
C ASN A 50 5.62 13.43 3.06
N GLN A 51 5.89 12.26 3.64
CA GLN A 51 6.38 11.12 2.87
C GLN A 51 5.35 10.71 1.82
N ILE A 52 4.08 10.64 2.20
CA ILE A 52 3.00 10.29 1.28
C ILE A 52 2.89 11.32 0.17
N SER A 53 2.92 12.60 0.50
CA SER A 53 2.84 13.68 -0.51
C SER A 53 3.98 13.58 -1.53
N THR A 54 5.19 13.29 -1.07
CA THR A 54 6.36 13.10 -1.94
C THR A 54 6.15 11.92 -2.89
N ILE A 55 5.65 10.80 -2.35
CA ILE A 55 5.38 9.60 -3.16
C ILE A 55 4.30 9.91 -4.21
N LEU A 56 3.21 10.56 -3.82
CA LEU A 56 2.12 10.89 -4.74
C LEU A 56 2.57 11.89 -5.80
N ASN A 57 3.44 12.83 -5.46
CA ASN A 57 4.01 13.75 -6.46
C ASN A 57 4.81 13.01 -7.52
N SER A 58 5.49 11.95 -7.14
CA SER A 58 6.17 11.06 -8.09
C SER A 58 5.15 10.28 -8.92
N ALA A 59 4.17 9.67 -8.27
CA ALA A 59 3.20 8.81 -8.92
C ALA A 59 2.36 9.55 -9.96
N LYS A 60 1.96 10.79 -9.69
CA LYS A 60 1.11 11.55 -10.62
C LYS A 60 1.80 11.89 -11.93
N LYS A 61 3.12 11.79 -12.01
CA LYS A 61 3.90 12.00 -13.23
C LYS A 61 4.00 10.75 -14.09
N GLN A 62 3.57 9.62 -13.58
CA GLN A 62 3.62 8.35 -14.31
C GLN A 62 2.40 8.19 -15.20
N ASP A 63 2.54 7.33 -16.21
CA ASP A 63 1.47 7.11 -17.20
C ASP A 63 0.31 6.27 -16.64
N SER A 64 0.61 5.26 -15.83
CA SER A 64 -0.42 4.33 -15.36
C SER A 64 -0.12 3.83 -13.95
N PRO A 65 -0.11 4.73 -12.96
CA PRO A 65 0.24 4.37 -11.59
C PRO A 65 -0.90 3.63 -10.89
N ILE A 66 -0.53 2.68 -10.05
CA ILE A 66 -1.43 1.96 -9.15
C ILE A 66 -0.77 1.91 -7.78
N ILE A 67 -1.53 2.16 -6.73
CA ILE A 67 -1.01 2.13 -5.37
C ILE A 67 -1.65 0.98 -4.60
N LEU A 68 -0.80 0.17 -3.95
CA LEU A 68 -1.22 -0.74 -2.89
C LEU A 68 -0.52 -0.32 -1.60
N TYR A 69 -1.24 -0.37 -0.49
CA TYR A 69 -0.62 0.04 0.77
C TYR A 69 -1.05 -0.82 1.95
N THR A 70 -0.14 -0.92 2.91
CA THR A 70 -0.39 -1.44 4.25
C THR A 70 0.00 -0.35 5.25
N VAL A 71 -0.97 0.49 5.61
CA VAL A 71 -0.80 1.57 6.57
C VAL A 71 -1.91 1.42 7.60
N VAL A 72 -1.52 1.09 8.84
CA VAL A 72 -2.49 0.75 9.88
C VAL A 72 -2.97 1.96 10.69
N ASN A 73 -2.24 3.06 10.67
CA ASN A 73 -2.72 4.31 11.27
C ASN A 73 -3.88 4.83 10.42
N SER A 74 -5.07 4.91 11.01
CA SER A 74 -6.29 5.22 10.25
C SER A 74 -6.27 6.62 9.65
N LYS A 75 -5.68 7.59 10.35
CA LYS A 75 -5.58 8.97 9.89
C LYS A 75 -4.66 9.08 8.68
N LEU A 76 -3.53 8.41 8.75
CA LEU A 76 -2.55 8.41 7.66
C LEU A 76 -3.08 7.63 6.44
N ALA A 77 -3.73 6.50 6.67
CA ALA A 77 -4.35 5.72 5.61
C ALA A 77 -5.43 6.53 4.89
N LYS A 78 -6.25 7.27 5.65
CA LYS A 78 -7.27 8.13 5.06
C LYS A 78 -6.64 9.25 4.25
N PHE A 79 -5.57 9.86 4.75
CA PHE A 79 -4.86 10.90 4.01
C PHE A 79 -4.36 10.37 2.67
N LEU A 80 -3.72 9.21 2.68
CA LEU A 80 -3.23 8.58 1.45
C LEU A 80 -4.37 8.31 0.47
N ALA A 81 -5.44 7.69 0.93
CA ALA A 81 -6.58 7.35 0.09
C ALA A 81 -7.23 8.61 -0.51
N ASP A 82 -7.44 9.63 0.32
CA ASP A 82 -8.08 10.87 -0.12
C ASP A 82 -7.21 11.62 -1.14
N GLU A 83 -5.90 11.72 -0.88
CA GLU A 83 -5.00 12.44 -1.79
C GLU A 83 -4.83 11.69 -3.11
N ALA A 84 -4.74 10.36 -3.07
CA ALA A 84 -4.70 9.56 -4.29
C ALA A 84 -5.98 9.72 -5.11
N ASN A 85 -7.13 9.75 -4.44
CA ASN A 85 -8.41 9.95 -5.11
C ASN A 85 -8.51 11.32 -5.79
N LYS A 86 -7.97 12.37 -5.17
CA LYS A 86 -7.97 13.70 -5.77
C LYS A 86 -7.23 13.74 -7.10
N ILE A 87 -6.17 12.98 -7.23
CA ILE A 87 -5.38 12.90 -8.47
C ILE A 87 -5.73 11.67 -9.31
N LYS A 88 -6.80 10.97 -8.95
CA LYS A 88 -7.40 9.86 -9.71
C LYS A 88 -6.44 8.70 -9.94
N ILE A 89 -5.63 8.39 -8.95
CA ILE A 89 -4.77 7.21 -8.97
C ILE A 89 -5.49 6.08 -8.24
N PRO A 90 -5.65 4.90 -8.86
CA PRO A 90 -6.18 3.73 -8.17
C PRO A 90 -5.33 3.41 -6.95
N CYS A 91 -5.97 3.28 -5.78
CA CYS A 91 -5.29 3.15 -4.52
C CYS A 91 -6.05 2.18 -3.63
N PHE A 92 -5.38 1.10 -3.22
CA PHE A 92 -6.02 0.01 -2.51
C PHE A 92 -5.29 -0.30 -1.21
N GLY A 93 -6.02 -0.21 -0.10
CA GLY A 93 -5.54 -0.65 1.20
C GLY A 93 -5.77 -2.14 1.39
N VAL A 94 -4.77 -2.84 1.88
CA VAL A 94 -4.83 -4.29 1.99
C VAL A 94 -5.36 -4.75 3.34
N LEU A 95 -5.15 -3.98 4.40
CA LEU A 95 -5.51 -4.38 5.76
C LEU A 95 -6.66 -3.59 6.37
N GLY A 96 -7.00 -2.43 5.82
CA GLY A 96 -7.95 -1.52 6.47
C GLY A 96 -9.30 -2.14 6.80
N ASP A 97 -9.94 -2.75 5.81
CA ASP A 97 -11.25 -3.36 6.00
C ASP A 97 -11.19 -4.57 6.93
N LEU A 98 -10.12 -5.35 6.85
CA LEU A 98 -9.93 -6.50 7.75
C LEU A 98 -9.77 -6.03 9.19
N ILE A 99 -8.96 -5.02 9.43
CA ILE A 99 -8.79 -4.45 10.77
C ILE A 99 -10.12 -3.94 11.32
N LEU A 100 -10.85 -3.20 10.50
CA LEU A 100 -12.16 -2.66 10.91
C LEU A 100 -13.14 -3.76 11.26
N ASN A 101 -13.24 -4.78 10.42
CA ASN A 101 -14.18 -5.87 10.64
C ASN A 101 -13.80 -6.72 11.85
N PHE A 102 -12.50 -7.01 12.02
CA PHE A 102 -12.04 -7.74 13.20
C PHE A 102 -12.26 -6.95 14.48
N SER A 103 -12.05 -5.63 14.44
CA SER A 103 -12.34 -4.77 15.58
C SER A 103 -13.79 -4.90 16.04
N LYS A 104 -14.72 -4.96 15.08
CA LYS A 104 -16.15 -5.12 15.38
C LYS A 104 -16.43 -6.52 15.95
N ILE A 105 -15.90 -7.57 15.34
CA ILE A 105 -16.13 -8.95 15.77
C ILE A 105 -15.58 -9.18 17.17
N LEU A 106 -14.36 -8.69 17.42
CA LEU A 106 -13.67 -8.86 18.69
C LEU A 106 -14.17 -7.89 19.76
N ASN A 107 -14.95 -6.88 19.38
CA ASN A 107 -15.37 -5.78 20.25
C ASN A 107 -14.16 -5.13 20.93
N GLU A 108 -13.13 -4.88 20.16
CA GLU A 108 -11.85 -4.38 20.64
C GLU A 108 -11.32 -3.34 19.66
N LYS A 109 -10.74 -2.26 20.18
CA LYS A 109 -10.08 -1.26 19.33
C LYS A 109 -8.75 -1.81 18.84
N ALA A 110 -8.49 -1.69 17.54
CA ALA A 110 -7.19 -1.99 16.99
C ALA A 110 -6.15 -1.00 17.53
N THR A 111 -4.90 -1.47 17.65
CA THR A 111 -3.81 -0.62 18.17
C THR A 111 -3.40 0.46 17.19
N HIS A 112 -3.62 0.23 15.89
CA HIS A 112 -3.16 1.10 14.80
C HIS A 112 -1.66 1.39 14.84
N GLN A 113 -0.88 0.44 15.43
CA GLN A 113 0.56 0.57 15.53
C GLN A 113 1.22 -0.21 14.40
N PRO A 114 2.05 0.44 13.58
CA PRO A 114 2.82 -0.27 12.57
C PRO A 114 3.81 -1.23 13.23
N SER A 115 4.08 -2.35 12.56
CA SER A 115 5.10 -3.30 12.99
C SER A 115 4.86 -3.90 14.39
N ALA A 116 3.60 -4.07 14.79
CA ALA A 116 3.30 -4.72 16.07
C ALA A 116 3.95 -6.09 16.18
N GLN A 117 3.94 -6.86 15.10
CA GLN A 117 4.61 -8.16 15.04
C GLN A 117 6.12 -8.02 15.20
N HIS A 118 6.70 -6.98 14.62
CA HIS A 118 8.12 -6.69 14.74
C HIS A 118 8.51 -6.38 16.19
N VAL A 119 7.68 -5.64 16.89
CA VAL A 119 7.89 -5.35 18.33
C VAL A 119 7.88 -6.64 19.14
N LEU A 120 6.95 -7.55 18.84
CA LEU A 120 6.91 -8.85 19.52
C LEU A 120 8.17 -9.67 19.25
N ASP A 121 8.64 -9.69 18.02
CA ASP A 121 9.86 -10.38 17.64
C ASP A 121 11.07 -9.83 18.38
N GLU A 122 11.16 -8.53 18.55
CA GLU A 122 12.23 -7.89 19.31
C GLU A 122 12.17 -8.27 20.79
N ASP A 123 10.98 -8.33 21.36
CA ASP A 123 10.80 -8.70 22.76
C ASP A 123 11.16 -10.17 23.05
N TYR A 124 11.06 -11.03 22.03
CA TYR A 124 11.43 -12.45 22.17
C TYR A 124 12.92 -12.70 22.06
N TYR A 125 13.63 -11.83 21.44
CA TYR A 125 15.06 -11.98 21.17
C TYR A 125 15.89 -10.92 21.87
#